data_b93a68e89a31cdae4aac8102e51c80ec
#
_entry.id   b93a68e89a31cdae4aac8102e51c80ec
#
_cell.length_a   1.000
_cell.length_b   1.000
_cell.length_c   1.000
_cell.angle_alpha   90.00
_cell.angle_beta   90.00
_cell.angle_gamma   90.00
#
_symmetry.space_group_name_H-M   'P 1'
#
loop_
_entity.id
_entity.type
_entity.pdbx_description
1 polymer ?
#
loop_
_entity_poly.entity_id
_entity_poly.type
_entity_poly.pdbx_seq_one_letter_code
_entity_poly.pdbx_strand_id
1 'polypeptide(L)'
;GTPLATIALVAKELKREIPKDGPYTEDIDLLISQTARCREILARLSNREAQTDDMYQRTKMLAMIEDLIEPLRGSEVVIAVTSSADGDEKALGPEPVFRRNPGIAYGLGNLLENAVDFAESRVEVDAKWAPTQVSITVKDDGPGFHENILDRLGDPFVTTRPGYGEGTNDAGRHEGMGLGFFIAKTLLE
;
A
#
# COMPACT_ATOMS: atom_id res chain seq x y z
N GLY A 1 -10.23 -14.35 14.07
CA GLY A 1 -11.25 -13.40 13.58
C GLY A 1 -12.01 -12.67 14.69
N THR A 2 -12.04 -13.21 15.89
CA THR A 2 -12.85 -12.67 17.01
C THR A 2 -12.39 -11.33 17.60
N PRO A 3 -11.10 -11.05 17.86
CA PRO A 3 -10.69 -9.79 18.52
C PRO A 3 -11.06 -8.54 17.71
N LEU A 4 -10.79 -8.54 16.41
CA LEU A 4 -11.12 -7.40 15.53
C LEU A 4 -12.62 -7.18 15.35
N ALA A 5 -13.42 -8.27 15.38
CA ALA A 5 -14.87 -8.16 15.35
C ALA A 5 -15.41 -7.51 16.63
N THR A 6 -14.82 -7.86 17.78
CA THR A 6 -15.18 -7.27 19.08
C THR A 6 -14.83 -5.79 19.12
N ILE A 7 -13.62 -5.39 18.67
CA ILE A 7 -13.22 -3.98 18.61
C ILE A 7 -14.18 -3.19 17.72
N ALA A 8 -14.52 -3.71 16.53
CA ALA A 8 -15.44 -3.05 15.61
C ALA A 8 -16.85 -2.89 16.20
N LEU A 9 -17.31 -3.90 16.96
CA LEU A 9 -18.61 -3.86 17.61
C LEU A 9 -18.64 -2.78 18.70
N VAL A 10 -17.66 -2.80 19.61
CA VAL A 10 -17.55 -1.84 20.71
C VAL A 10 -17.43 -0.41 20.18
N ALA A 11 -16.59 -0.19 19.15
CA ALA A 11 -16.46 1.12 18.54
C ALA A 11 -17.78 1.62 17.91
N LYS A 12 -18.57 0.73 17.27
CA LYS A 12 -19.89 1.08 16.74
C LYS A 12 -20.92 1.37 17.84
N GLU A 13 -20.86 0.67 18.95
CA GLU A 13 -21.73 0.95 20.11
C GLU A 13 -21.38 2.29 20.73
N LEU A 14 -20.10 2.58 20.97
CA LEU A 14 -19.62 3.88 21.44
C LEU A 14 -20.09 5.01 20.51
N LYS A 15 -20.00 4.84 19.19
CA LYS A 15 -20.50 5.83 18.23
C LYS A 15 -21.99 6.13 18.36
N ARG A 16 -22.80 5.19 18.85
CA ARG A 16 -24.24 5.39 19.06
C ARG A 16 -24.54 6.14 20.35
N GLU A 17 -23.68 5.99 21.36
CA GLU A 17 -23.87 6.57 22.70
C GLU A 17 -23.29 7.99 22.82
N ILE A 18 -22.31 8.34 21.98
CA ILE A 18 -21.65 9.64 22.00
C ILE A 18 -22.38 10.63 21.12
N PRO A 19 -22.51 11.92 21.53
CA PRO A 19 -23.05 12.98 20.69
C PRO A 19 -22.32 13.11 19.37
N LYS A 20 -23.05 13.30 18.26
CA LYS A 20 -22.46 13.34 16.90
C LYS A 20 -21.37 14.41 16.72
N ASP A 21 -21.39 15.45 17.52
CA ASP A 21 -20.40 16.54 17.49
C ASP A 21 -19.47 16.49 18.74
N GLY A 22 -19.33 15.32 19.35
CA GLY A 22 -18.49 15.13 20.52
C GLY A 22 -17.00 15.05 20.19
N PRO A 23 -16.11 15.38 21.17
CA PRO A 23 -14.67 15.44 20.97
C PRO A 23 -14.03 14.10 20.57
N TYR A 24 -14.73 12.98 20.72
CA TYR A 24 -14.22 11.63 20.41
C TYR A 24 -14.86 11.01 19.17
N THR A 25 -15.70 11.73 18.43
CA THR A 25 -16.44 11.19 17.28
C THR A 25 -15.47 10.78 16.16
N GLU A 26 -14.48 11.63 15.88
CA GLU A 26 -13.44 11.37 14.87
C GLU A 26 -12.58 10.17 15.24
N ASP A 27 -12.15 10.05 16.50
CA ASP A 27 -11.35 8.94 17.00
C ASP A 27 -12.09 7.60 16.87
N ILE A 28 -13.41 7.60 17.12
CA ILE A 28 -14.24 6.41 17.00
C ILE A 28 -14.44 6.02 15.53
N ASP A 29 -14.64 6.99 14.65
CA ASP A 29 -14.73 6.76 13.21
C ASP A 29 -13.43 6.20 12.67
N LEU A 30 -12.30 6.72 13.14
CA LEU A 30 -10.98 6.20 12.86
C LEU A 30 -10.84 4.74 13.31
N LEU A 31 -11.22 4.41 14.55
CA LEU A 31 -11.18 3.02 15.05
C LEU A 31 -12.03 2.07 14.20
N ILE A 32 -13.24 2.50 13.81
CA ILE A 32 -14.12 1.69 12.95
C ILE A 32 -13.48 1.45 11.59
N SER A 33 -12.95 2.49 10.95
CA SER A 33 -12.30 2.41 9.63
C SER A 33 -11.07 1.50 9.67
N GLN A 34 -10.22 1.65 10.69
CA GLN A 34 -9.02 0.84 10.86
C GLN A 34 -9.32 -0.63 11.13
N THR A 35 -10.31 -0.90 11.96
CA THR A 35 -10.72 -2.27 12.22
C THR A 35 -11.27 -2.95 10.95
N ALA A 36 -12.00 -2.21 10.12
CA ALA A 36 -12.48 -2.68 8.83
C ALA A 36 -11.30 -2.99 7.88
N ARG A 37 -10.31 -2.09 7.80
CA ARG A 37 -9.10 -2.27 6.99
C ARG A 37 -8.27 -3.47 7.45
N CYS A 38 -8.05 -3.63 8.75
CA CYS A 38 -7.37 -4.82 9.29
C CYS A 38 -8.09 -6.13 8.92
N ARG A 39 -9.42 -6.14 8.98
CA ARG A 39 -10.22 -7.31 8.57
C ARG A 39 -10.08 -7.60 7.09
N GLU A 40 -10.06 -6.58 6.24
CA GLU A 40 -9.86 -6.74 4.81
C GLU A 40 -8.48 -7.31 4.49
N ILE A 41 -7.42 -6.78 5.11
CA ILE A 41 -6.05 -7.30 4.98
C ILE A 41 -6.00 -8.78 5.37
N LEU A 42 -6.53 -9.12 6.55
CA LEU A 42 -6.57 -10.50 7.01
C LEU A 42 -7.41 -11.40 6.11
N ALA A 43 -8.54 -10.92 5.59
CA ALA A 43 -9.38 -11.66 4.64
C ALA A 43 -8.64 -11.91 3.32
N ARG A 44 -7.92 -10.92 2.80
CA ARG A 44 -7.08 -11.06 1.60
C ARG A 44 -5.94 -12.05 1.82
N LEU A 45 -5.32 -12.06 3.00
CA LEU A 45 -4.29 -13.04 3.37
C LEU A 45 -4.87 -14.44 3.52
N SER A 46 -6.02 -14.58 4.17
CA SER A 46 -6.67 -15.87 4.44
C SER A 46 -7.33 -16.51 3.20
N ASN A 47 -7.95 -15.71 2.33
CA ASN A 47 -8.60 -16.25 1.11
C ASN A 47 -7.59 -16.78 0.07
N ARG A 48 -6.31 -16.43 0.19
CA ARG A 48 -5.26 -16.95 -0.69
C ARG A 48 -4.71 -18.30 -0.26
N GLU A 49 -4.86 -18.70 0.99
CA GLU A 49 -4.48 -20.05 1.44
C GLU A 49 -5.45 -21.15 0.96
N ALA A 50 -6.68 -20.78 0.58
CA ALA A 50 -7.72 -21.75 0.20
C ALA A 50 -7.82 -22.05 -1.31
N GLN A 51 -7.05 -21.35 -2.17
CA GLN A 51 -7.01 -21.64 -3.60
C GLN A 51 -5.66 -22.24 -3.98
N THR A 52 -5.50 -23.52 -3.65
CA THR A 52 -4.37 -24.35 -3.98
C THR A 52 -4.43 -24.84 -5.42
N ASP A 53 -3.70 -24.15 -6.30
CA ASP A 53 -3.09 -24.85 -7.43
C ASP A 53 -1.69 -24.25 -7.61
N ASP A 54 -0.66 -25.06 -7.44
CA ASP A 54 0.76 -24.64 -7.38
C ASP A 54 1.21 -23.92 -8.68
N MET A 55 0.51 -24.16 -9.80
CA MET A 55 0.73 -23.48 -11.08
C MET A 55 0.27 -22.01 -11.07
N TYR A 56 -0.80 -21.66 -10.33
CA TYR A 56 -1.30 -20.29 -10.23
C TYR A 56 -0.55 -19.43 -9.19
N GLN A 57 0.30 -20.04 -8.38
CA GLN A 57 1.10 -19.33 -7.38
C GLN A 57 2.39 -18.72 -7.94
N ARG A 58 2.81 -19.13 -9.16
CA ARG A 58 4.02 -18.61 -9.80
C ARG A 58 3.66 -17.49 -10.75
N THR A 59 4.35 -16.38 -10.63
CA THR A 59 4.14 -15.20 -11.48
C THR A 59 5.49 -14.63 -11.91
N LYS A 60 5.53 -14.02 -13.08
CA LYS A 60 6.63 -13.19 -13.51
C LYS A 60 6.60 -11.87 -12.76
N MET A 61 7.76 -11.26 -12.55
CA MET A 61 7.91 -9.98 -11.86
C MET A 61 7.07 -8.88 -12.50
N LEU A 62 7.17 -8.73 -13.81
CA LEU A 62 6.43 -7.71 -14.55
C LEU A 62 4.90 -7.93 -14.45
N ALA A 63 4.46 -9.18 -14.58
CA ALA A 63 3.03 -9.49 -14.46
C ALA A 63 2.48 -9.16 -13.05
N MET A 64 3.28 -9.38 -11.99
CA MET A 64 2.88 -8.98 -10.64
C MET A 64 2.78 -7.47 -10.50
N ILE A 65 3.74 -6.72 -11.06
CA ILE A 65 3.73 -5.25 -11.04
C ILE A 65 2.52 -4.72 -11.79
N GLU A 66 2.23 -5.23 -12.99
CA GLU A 66 1.06 -4.85 -13.78
C GLU A 66 -0.26 -5.15 -13.06
N ASP A 67 -0.38 -6.31 -12.41
CA ASP A 67 -1.56 -6.67 -11.59
C ASP A 67 -1.82 -5.64 -10.45
N LEU A 68 -0.74 -5.04 -9.90
CA LEU A 68 -0.85 -4.04 -8.82
C LEU A 68 -1.15 -2.63 -9.35
N ILE A 69 -0.69 -2.32 -10.56
CA ILE A 69 -0.87 -1.01 -11.21
C ILE A 69 -2.26 -0.89 -11.86
N GLU A 70 -2.83 -1.99 -12.35
CA GLU A 70 -4.09 -1.97 -13.09
C GLU A 70 -5.22 -1.20 -12.37
N PRO A 71 -5.46 -1.36 -11.05
CA PRO A 71 -6.45 -0.57 -10.32
C PRO A 71 -6.14 0.93 -10.26
N LEU A 72 -4.86 1.32 -10.43
CA LEU A 72 -4.38 2.71 -10.33
C LEU A 72 -4.42 3.46 -11.67
N ARG A 73 -4.58 2.74 -12.80
CA ARG A 73 -4.60 3.33 -14.16
C ARG A 73 -5.80 4.24 -14.42
N GLY A 74 -6.79 4.28 -13.55
CA GLY A 74 -7.93 5.18 -13.63
C GLY A 74 -7.67 6.62 -13.11
N SER A 75 -6.48 6.88 -12.57
CA SER A 75 -6.07 8.20 -12.09
C SER A 75 -5.60 9.10 -13.26
N GLU A 76 -5.51 10.42 -13.02
CA GLU A 76 -4.94 11.37 -13.98
C GLU A 76 -3.40 11.22 -14.15
N VAL A 77 -2.77 10.41 -13.30
CA VAL A 77 -1.33 10.18 -13.27
C VAL A 77 -0.92 9.10 -14.28
N VAL A 78 0.09 9.38 -15.09
CA VAL A 78 0.67 8.43 -16.05
C VAL A 78 1.64 7.49 -15.32
N ILE A 79 1.39 6.19 -15.38
CA ILE A 79 2.28 5.19 -14.79
C ILE A 79 3.07 4.50 -15.91
N ALA A 80 4.39 4.70 -15.90
CA ALA A 80 5.32 4.07 -16.85
C ALA A 80 6.07 2.91 -16.16
N VAL A 81 6.05 1.74 -16.76
CA VAL A 81 6.75 0.54 -16.24
C VAL A 81 7.87 0.15 -17.19
N THR A 82 9.05 -0.04 -16.64
CA THR A 82 10.20 -0.60 -17.36
C THR A 82 10.74 -1.81 -16.63
N SER A 83 11.27 -2.78 -17.39
CA SER A 83 11.91 -3.95 -16.80
C SER A 83 13.14 -4.35 -17.61
N SER A 84 14.24 -4.67 -16.94
CA SER A 84 15.49 -5.08 -17.59
C SER A 84 16.35 -5.94 -16.67
N ALA A 85 17.26 -6.71 -17.28
CA ALA A 85 18.33 -7.34 -16.54
C ALA A 85 19.35 -6.29 -16.08
N ASP A 86 19.86 -6.43 -14.86
CA ASP A 86 20.92 -5.56 -14.33
C ASP A 86 22.27 -6.10 -14.75
N GLY A 87 22.67 -5.83 -16.01
CA GLY A 87 23.88 -6.29 -16.66
C GLY A 87 23.62 -6.91 -18.04
N ASP A 88 24.50 -7.85 -18.47
CA ASP A 88 24.32 -8.55 -19.75
C ASP A 88 23.12 -9.52 -19.67
N GLU A 89 22.04 -9.19 -20.35
CA GLU A 89 20.81 -9.98 -20.41
C GLU A 89 21.05 -11.43 -20.88
N LYS A 90 22.03 -11.65 -21.75
CA LYS A 90 22.39 -13.00 -22.20
C LYS A 90 23.03 -13.85 -21.10
N ALA A 91 23.70 -13.20 -20.14
CA ALA A 91 24.33 -13.87 -19.01
C ALA A 91 23.34 -14.09 -17.85
N LEU A 92 22.37 -13.22 -17.67
CA LEU A 92 21.43 -13.24 -16.56
C LEU A 92 20.16 -14.07 -16.84
N GLY A 93 19.89 -14.35 -18.12
CA GLY A 93 18.73 -15.15 -18.50
C GLY A 93 17.40 -14.39 -18.46
N PRO A 94 16.28 -15.11 -18.61
CA PRO A 94 14.97 -14.51 -18.70
C PRO A 94 14.52 -13.90 -17.37
N GLU A 95 13.49 -13.07 -17.45
CA GLU A 95 12.79 -12.48 -16.31
C GLU A 95 12.46 -13.51 -15.21
N PRO A 96 12.73 -13.20 -13.93
CA PRO A 96 12.52 -14.13 -12.83
C PRO A 96 11.04 -14.46 -12.61
N VAL A 97 10.79 -15.72 -12.27
CA VAL A 97 9.49 -16.25 -11.89
C VAL A 97 9.56 -16.66 -10.42
N PHE A 98 8.68 -16.13 -9.61
CA PHE A 98 8.64 -16.41 -8.18
C PHE A 98 7.23 -16.77 -7.69
N ARG A 99 7.16 -17.32 -6.49
CA ARG A 99 5.86 -17.59 -5.85
C ARG A 99 5.22 -16.26 -5.43
N ARG A 100 3.94 -16.10 -5.70
CA ARG A 100 3.18 -14.94 -5.19
C ARG A 100 3.29 -14.89 -3.68
N ASN A 101 3.88 -13.81 -3.17
CA ASN A 101 3.91 -13.51 -1.75
C ASN A 101 2.92 -12.38 -1.46
N PRO A 102 1.86 -12.63 -0.68
CA PRO A 102 0.87 -11.60 -0.34
C PRO A 102 1.47 -10.39 0.36
N GLY A 103 2.52 -10.59 1.20
CA GLY A 103 3.22 -9.50 1.87
C GLY A 103 3.92 -8.59 0.87
N ILE A 104 4.67 -9.16 -0.09
CA ILE A 104 5.34 -8.39 -1.14
C ILE A 104 4.31 -7.63 -1.98
N ALA A 105 3.23 -8.30 -2.41
CA ALA A 105 2.19 -7.66 -3.21
C ALA A 105 1.51 -6.50 -2.44
N TYR A 106 1.25 -6.69 -1.15
CA TYR A 106 0.63 -5.66 -0.32
C TYR A 106 1.61 -4.50 -0.02
N GLY A 107 2.86 -4.81 0.32
CA GLY A 107 3.89 -3.80 0.56
C GLY A 107 4.17 -2.94 -0.68
N LEU A 108 4.37 -3.58 -1.84
CA LEU A 108 4.58 -2.88 -3.11
C LEU A 108 3.33 -2.10 -3.54
N GLY A 109 2.12 -2.65 -3.35
CA GLY A 109 0.87 -1.94 -3.60
C GLY A 109 0.75 -0.64 -2.81
N ASN A 110 1.09 -0.65 -1.51
CA ASN A 110 1.10 0.58 -0.69
C ASN A 110 2.12 1.63 -1.19
N LEU A 111 3.29 1.20 -1.69
CA LEU A 111 4.27 2.13 -2.28
C LEU A 111 3.75 2.74 -3.57
N LEU A 112 3.12 1.95 -4.44
CA LEU A 112 2.53 2.41 -5.70
C LEU A 112 1.36 3.36 -5.45
N GLU A 113 0.46 3.02 -4.53
CA GLU A 113 -0.65 3.90 -4.11
C GLU A 113 -0.12 5.25 -3.61
N ASN A 114 0.90 5.24 -2.74
CA ASN A 114 1.51 6.47 -2.26
C ASN A 114 2.14 7.28 -3.40
N ALA A 115 2.89 6.64 -4.30
CA ALA A 115 3.50 7.34 -5.43
C ALA A 115 2.44 8.01 -6.32
N VAL A 116 1.33 7.33 -6.63
CA VAL A 116 0.22 7.90 -7.42
C VAL A 116 -0.49 9.04 -6.68
N ASP A 117 -0.69 8.90 -5.37
CA ASP A 117 -1.37 9.91 -4.55
C ASP A 117 -0.58 11.22 -4.41
N PHE A 118 0.77 11.14 -4.47
CA PHE A 118 1.64 12.31 -4.32
C PHE A 118 2.22 12.82 -5.63
N ALA A 119 2.14 12.06 -6.72
CA ALA A 119 2.61 12.49 -8.03
C ALA A 119 1.83 13.71 -8.54
N GLU A 120 2.53 14.61 -9.24
CA GLU A 120 1.90 15.70 -9.98
C GLU A 120 1.29 15.21 -11.31
N SER A 121 2.01 14.37 -12.03
CA SER A 121 1.59 13.86 -13.34
C SER A 121 2.09 12.46 -13.68
N ARG A 122 3.17 11.99 -13.07
CA ARG A 122 3.88 10.79 -13.51
C ARG A 122 4.47 9.96 -12.38
N VAL A 123 4.30 8.64 -12.52
CA VAL A 123 5.02 7.63 -11.72
C VAL A 123 5.82 6.74 -12.66
N GLU A 124 7.08 6.50 -12.33
CA GLU A 124 7.97 5.57 -13.02
C GLU A 124 8.27 4.37 -12.13
N VAL A 125 8.05 3.18 -12.66
CA VAL A 125 8.37 1.91 -11.99
C VAL A 125 9.45 1.21 -12.82
N ASP A 126 10.66 1.10 -12.26
CA ASP A 126 11.78 0.42 -12.89
C ASP A 126 12.11 -0.86 -12.12
N ALA A 127 11.99 -2.00 -12.79
CA ALA A 127 12.20 -3.31 -12.21
C ALA A 127 13.45 -3.97 -12.83
N LYS A 128 14.46 -4.25 -12.01
CA LYS A 128 15.71 -4.85 -12.44
C LYS A 128 15.95 -6.18 -11.75
N TRP A 129 16.54 -7.12 -12.47
CA TRP A 129 16.94 -8.40 -11.87
C TRP A 129 18.40 -8.73 -12.13
N ALA A 130 19.00 -9.31 -11.11
CA ALA A 130 20.32 -9.91 -11.08
C ALA A 130 20.19 -11.39 -10.64
N PRO A 131 21.25 -12.21 -10.66
CA PRO A 131 21.16 -13.63 -10.33
C PRO A 131 20.59 -13.95 -8.96
N THR A 132 20.78 -13.05 -7.99
CA THR A 132 20.40 -13.27 -6.58
C THR A 132 19.43 -12.23 -6.02
N GLN A 133 19.06 -11.23 -6.83
CA GLN A 133 18.24 -10.13 -6.32
C GLN A 133 17.35 -9.54 -7.41
N VAL A 134 16.22 -9.02 -6.97
CA VAL A 134 15.32 -8.17 -7.76
C VAL A 134 15.27 -6.81 -7.09
N SER A 135 15.39 -5.75 -7.88
CA SER A 135 15.23 -4.36 -7.41
C SER A 135 14.05 -3.73 -8.13
N ILE A 136 13.11 -3.21 -7.37
CA ILE A 136 11.96 -2.45 -7.89
C ILE A 136 12.08 -1.03 -7.36
N THR A 137 12.23 -0.07 -8.26
CA THR A 137 12.33 1.34 -7.93
C THR A 137 11.05 2.03 -8.36
N VAL A 138 10.39 2.72 -7.44
CA VAL A 138 9.21 3.54 -7.71
C VAL A 138 9.59 5.00 -7.53
N LYS A 139 9.33 5.83 -8.53
CA LYS A 139 9.60 7.27 -8.53
C LYS A 139 8.34 8.00 -8.95
N ASP A 140 8.00 9.04 -8.21
CA ASP A 140 6.98 10.02 -8.56
C ASP A 140 7.62 11.39 -8.88
N ASP A 141 6.89 12.26 -9.54
CA ASP A 141 7.27 13.64 -9.85
C ASP A 141 6.65 14.64 -8.86
N GLY A 142 6.23 14.19 -7.70
CA GLY A 142 5.64 15.00 -6.65
C GLY A 142 6.65 15.84 -5.88
N PRO A 143 6.20 16.62 -4.89
CA PRO A 143 7.05 17.56 -4.14
C PRO A 143 8.10 16.88 -3.25
N GLY A 144 8.08 15.54 -3.15
CA GLY A 144 8.96 14.78 -2.27
C GLY A 144 8.63 14.96 -0.78
N PHE A 145 9.56 14.51 0.06
CA PHE A 145 9.39 14.57 1.51
C PHE A 145 10.13 15.79 2.09
N HIS A 146 9.52 16.44 3.07
CA HIS A 146 10.17 17.49 3.85
C HIS A 146 11.35 16.90 4.64
N GLU A 147 12.47 17.66 4.73
CA GLU A 147 13.69 17.20 5.41
C GLU A 147 13.45 16.75 6.86
N ASN A 148 12.54 17.41 7.57
CA ASN A 148 12.22 17.11 8.98
C ASN A 148 11.51 15.77 9.21
N ILE A 149 11.04 15.10 8.16
CA ILE A 149 10.39 13.78 8.27
C ILE A 149 11.22 12.64 7.68
N LEU A 150 12.31 12.94 6.97
CA LEU A 150 13.15 11.92 6.33
C LEU A 150 13.66 10.87 7.33
N ASP A 151 14.13 11.31 8.50
CA ASP A 151 14.63 10.41 9.56
C ASP A 151 13.53 9.56 10.19
N ARG A 152 12.26 9.92 9.96
CA ARG A 152 11.09 9.25 10.50
C ARG A 152 10.27 8.51 9.44
N LEU A 153 10.76 8.48 8.20
CA LEU A 153 10.11 7.71 7.14
C LEU A 153 10.07 6.23 7.51
N GLY A 154 8.88 5.67 7.51
CA GLY A 154 8.64 4.30 7.94
C GLY A 154 8.26 4.18 9.43
N ASP A 155 8.19 5.26 10.18
CA ASP A 155 7.50 5.26 11.47
C ASP A 155 5.97 5.28 11.24
N PRO A 156 5.19 4.65 12.13
CA PRO A 156 3.73 4.71 12.04
C PRO A 156 3.23 6.15 12.27
N PHE A 157 2.16 6.51 11.56
CA PHE A 157 1.48 7.81 11.68
C PHE A 157 2.29 9.03 11.20
N VAL A 158 3.31 8.85 10.39
CA VAL A 158 4.03 9.94 9.73
C VAL A 158 3.38 10.20 8.37
N THR A 159 2.80 11.38 8.18
CA THR A 159 2.18 11.80 6.92
C THR A 159 2.44 13.29 6.66
N THR A 160 2.57 13.66 5.38
CA THR A 160 2.65 15.05 4.92
C THR A 160 1.36 15.52 4.26
N ARG A 161 0.32 14.70 4.24
CA ARG A 161 -0.96 15.09 3.63
C ARG A 161 -1.57 16.26 4.40
N PRO A 162 -1.92 17.36 3.73
CA PRO A 162 -2.64 18.46 4.36
C PRO A 162 -4.02 17.97 4.82
N GLY A 163 -4.39 18.26 6.06
CA GLY A 163 -5.68 17.88 6.65
C GLY A 163 -5.60 16.91 7.83
N TYR A 164 -4.44 16.42 8.17
CA TYR A 164 -4.26 15.67 9.40
C TYR A 164 -4.12 16.65 10.58
N GLY A 165 -5.22 16.92 11.27
CA GLY A 165 -5.27 17.81 12.45
C GLY A 165 -6.21 19.00 12.35
N GLU A 166 -6.74 19.36 11.18
CA GLU A 166 -7.76 20.39 11.03
C GLU A 166 -8.92 19.85 10.17
N GLY A 167 -10.07 19.64 10.81
CA GLY A 167 -11.25 19.01 10.21
C GLY A 167 -11.74 19.71 8.95
N THR A 168 -11.44 19.12 7.80
CA THR A 168 -12.13 19.41 6.55
C THR A 168 -12.51 18.11 5.89
N ASN A 169 -13.80 17.78 6.00
CA ASN A 169 -14.46 16.70 5.27
C ASN A 169 -14.50 17.02 3.78
N ASP A 170 -13.56 16.51 3.02
CA ASP A 170 -13.73 16.39 1.58
C ASP A 170 -13.89 14.91 1.23
N ALA A 171 -15.16 14.52 1.05
CA ALA A 171 -15.58 13.15 0.80
C ALA A 171 -15.13 12.71 -0.60
N GLY A 172 -14.00 11.99 -0.69
CA GLY A 172 -13.60 11.37 -1.94
C GLY A 172 -12.13 10.97 -2.10
N ARG A 173 -11.22 11.43 -1.26
CA ARG A 173 -9.81 11.00 -1.27
C ARG A 173 -9.51 10.15 -0.05
N HIS A 174 -8.88 9.02 -0.25
CA HIS A 174 -8.47 8.12 0.82
C HIS A 174 -7.55 8.87 1.80
N GLU A 175 -8.07 9.20 2.98
CA GLU A 175 -7.31 9.81 4.08
C GLU A 175 -6.18 8.86 4.50
N GLY A 176 -4.96 9.17 4.06
CA GLY A 176 -3.79 8.37 4.39
C GLY A 176 -3.29 8.69 5.78
N MET A 177 -3.45 7.78 6.72
CA MET A 177 -3.02 7.90 8.13
C MET A 177 -1.52 7.80 8.35
N GLY A 178 -0.69 7.89 7.33
CA GLY A 178 0.76 7.70 7.47
C GLY A 178 1.17 6.27 7.84
N LEU A 179 0.32 5.28 7.55
CA LEU A 179 0.62 3.87 7.82
C LEU A 179 1.09 3.11 6.57
N GLY A 180 0.83 3.63 5.37
CA GLY A 180 1.14 2.93 4.11
C GLY A 180 2.64 2.62 3.98
N PHE A 181 3.49 3.61 4.23
CA PHE A 181 4.93 3.43 4.15
C PHE A 181 5.48 2.54 5.29
N PHE A 182 4.97 2.67 6.52
CA PHE A 182 5.30 1.79 7.64
C PHE A 182 4.96 0.32 7.33
N ILE A 183 3.77 0.07 6.79
CA ILE A 183 3.34 -1.29 6.40
C ILE A 183 4.22 -1.82 5.27
N ALA A 184 4.50 -1.01 4.24
CA ALA A 184 5.36 -1.39 3.14
C ALA A 184 6.76 -1.78 3.64
N LYS A 185 7.38 -0.95 4.48
CA LYS A 185 8.67 -1.22 5.11
C LYS A 185 8.65 -2.54 5.89
N THR A 186 7.66 -2.74 6.76
CA THR A 186 7.54 -3.94 7.60
C THR A 186 7.35 -5.24 6.79
N LEU A 187 6.71 -5.17 5.62
CA LEU A 187 6.43 -6.35 4.79
C LEU A 187 7.51 -6.65 3.76
N LEU A 188 8.34 -5.68 3.42
CA LEU A 188 9.41 -5.82 2.42
C LEU A 188 10.80 -6.02 3.05
N GLU A 189 10.98 -5.75 4.33
CA GLU A 189 12.15 -6.13 5.14
C GLU A 189 12.08 -7.58 5.61
#